data_dad185bb48b1e96e468dfed36c748472
#
_entry.id   dad185bb48b1e96e468dfed36c748472
#
_cell.length_a   1.000
_cell.length_b   1.000
_cell.length_c   1.000
_cell.angle_alpha   90.00
_cell.angle_beta   90.00
_cell.angle_gamma   90.00
#
_symmetry.space_group_name_H-M   'P 1'
#
loop_
_entity.id
_entity.type
_entity.pdbx_description
1 polymer ?
#
loop_
_entity_poly.entity_id
_entity_poly.type
_entity_poly.pdbx_seq_one_letter_code
_entity_poly.pdbx_strand_id
1 'polypeptide(L)'
;MLFRSHDVVEIDAGDTYAYDTEGKKTQKAREEAAKERLYSMLPDDQKEELMAIFEEFEAWETPEAKFARAMDNLQPLLLNNSNGGGDWRSHEVSADQVYGRQIGTKAGSEKLYEVTDNIIRENIKNGNIKE
;
A
#
# COMPACT_ATOMS: atom_id res chain seq x y z
N MET A 1 1.54 -6.09 -14.59
CA MET A 1 0.96 -4.74 -14.76
C MET A 1 0.34 -4.20 -13.48
N LEU A 2 -0.42 -4.98 -12.71
CA LEU A 2 -1.09 -4.60 -11.46
C LEU A 2 -0.26 -3.70 -10.53
N PHE A 3 0.98 -4.08 -10.24
CA PHE A 3 1.86 -3.36 -9.33
C PHE A 3 2.29 -1.96 -9.81
N ARG A 4 2.29 -1.72 -11.11
CA ARG A 4 2.71 -0.41 -11.67
C ARG A 4 1.55 0.55 -11.94
N SER A 5 0.35 0.02 -12.09
CA SER A 5 -0.80 0.80 -12.55
C SER A 5 -1.58 1.43 -11.42
N HIS A 6 -1.53 0.87 -10.19
CA HIS A 6 -2.32 1.39 -9.09
C HIS A 6 -1.87 2.79 -8.65
N ASP A 7 -0.57 3.09 -8.69
CA ASP A 7 -0.03 4.41 -8.32
C ASP A 7 -0.30 5.52 -9.35
N VAL A 8 -0.74 5.17 -10.57
CA VAL A 8 -0.99 6.19 -11.61
C VAL A 8 -2.05 7.20 -11.16
N VAL A 9 -3.04 6.79 -10.41
CA VAL A 9 -4.10 7.69 -9.92
C VAL A 9 -3.57 8.72 -8.91
N GLU A 10 -2.45 8.45 -8.27
CA GLU A 10 -1.83 9.36 -7.30
C GLU A 10 -1.26 10.63 -7.95
N ILE A 11 -1.08 10.63 -9.28
CA ILE A 11 -0.71 11.85 -10.04
C ILE A 11 -1.67 13.01 -9.72
N ASP A 12 -2.95 12.72 -9.59
CA ASP A 12 -3.98 13.69 -9.26
C ASP A 12 -4.49 13.57 -7.82
N ALA A 13 -4.66 12.35 -7.34
CA ALA A 13 -5.16 12.07 -6.01
C ALA A 13 -4.16 12.45 -4.91
N GLY A 14 -2.87 12.39 -5.23
CA GLY A 14 -1.78 12.45 -4.25
C GLY A 14 -1.64 11.16 -3.45
N ASP A 15 -0.42 10.86 -3.03
CA ASP A 15 -0.16 9.76 -2.10
C ASP A 15 -0.73 10.10 -0.72
N THR A 16 -1.42 9.14 -0.12
CA THR A 16 -1.98 9.29 1.22
C THR A 16 -1.14 8.48 2.21
N TYR A 17 -0.51 9.19 3.15
CA TYR A 17 0.31 8.53 4.16
C TYR A 17 -0.45 7.41 4.88
N ALA A 18 0.18 6.25 4.99
CA ALA A 18 -0.48 5.02 5.42
C ALA A 18 -1.13 5.10 6.82
N TYR A 19 -0.64 5.99 7.68
CA TYR A 19 -1.15 6.17 9.04
C TYR A 19 -1.94 7.48 9.22
N ASP A 20 -2.17 8.25 8.14
CA ASP A 20 -3.03 9.44 8.15
C ASP A 20 -4.51 9.05 8.10
N THR A 21 -5.14 9.04 9.27
CA THR A 21 -6.57 8.68 9.41
C THR A 21 -7.53 9.70 8.79
N GLU A 22 -7.14 10.98 8.74
CA GLU A 22 -7.97 12.04 8.15
C GLU A 22 -7.86 12.01 6.62
N GLY A 23 -6.65 11.90 6.08
CA GLY A 23 -6.41 11.78 4.64
C GLY A 23 -7.13 10.57 4.02
N LYS A 24 -7.19 9.46 4.75
CA LYS A 24 -7.90 8.24 4.30
C LYS A 24 -9.41 8.42 4.11
N LYS A 25 -10.04 9.34 4.81
CA LYS A 25 -11.49 9.57 4.65
C LYS A 25 -11.89 10.05 3.26
N THR A 26 -11.00 10.74 2.58
CA THR A 26 -11.23 11.27 1.23
C THR A 26 -10.46 10.53 0.14
N GLN A 27 -9.54 9.64 0.52
CA GLN A 27 -8.64 8.93 -0.39
C GLN A 27 -9.40 8.26 -1.54
N LYS A 28 -10.36 7.39 -1.22
CA LYS A 28 -11.14 6.66 -2.22
C LYS A 28 -11.84 7.59 -3.24
N ALA A 29 -12.43 8.69 -2.77
CA ALA A 29 -13.10 9.63 -3.66
C ALA A 29 -12.11 10.38 -4.57
N ARG A 30 -10.92 10.72 -4.06
CA ARG A 30 -9.85 11.36 -4.85
C ARG A 30 -9.28 10.42 -5.90
N GLU A 31 -9.01 9.17 -5.54
CA GLU A 31 -8.52 8.14 -6.45
C GLU A 31 -9.54 7.80 -7.54
N GLU A 32 -10.82 7.72 -7.22
CA GLU A 32 -11.87 7.48 -8.20
C GLU A 32 -11.99 8.62 -9.22
N ALA A 33 -11.95 9.87 -8.75
CA ALA A 33 -11.95 11.04 -9.64
C ALA A 33 -10.68 11.10 -10.52
N ALA A 34 -9.52 10.78 -9.95
CA ALA A 34 -8.25 10.71 -10.65
C ALA A 34 -8.24 9.61 -11.72
N LYS A 35 -8.73 8.42 -11.38
CA LYS A 35 -8.90 7.29 -12.29
C LYS A 35 -9.70 7.67 -13.53
N GLU A 36 -10.90 8.24 -13.31
CA GLU A 36 -11.76 8.64 -14.42
C GLU A 36 -11.11 9.70 -15.31
N ARG A 37 -10.47 10.71 -14.72
CA ARG A 37 -9.81 11.77 -15.50
C ARG A 37 -8.60 11.26 -16.27
N LEU A 38 -7.68 10.56 -15.60
CA LEU A 38 -6.41 10.16 -16.19
C LEU A 38 -6.60 9.11 -17.30
N TYR A 39 -7.41 8.11 -17.03
CA TYR A 39 -7.64 7.05 -18.04
C TYR A 39 -8.51 7.52 -19.20
N SER A 40 -9.33 8.55 -19.03
CA SER A 40 -10.09 9.17 -20.15
C SER A 40 -9.21 9.91 -21.15
N MET A 41 -7.92 10.12 -20.86
CA MET A 41 -6.95 10.68 -21.82
C MET A 41 -6.45 9.63 -22.83
N LEU A 42 -6.72 8.35 -22.57
CA LEU A 42 -6.25 7.24 -23.38
C LEU A 42 -7.31 6.85 -24.42
N PRO A 43 -6.91 6.17 -25.52
CA PRO A 43 -7.85 5.48 -26.39
C PRO A 43 -8.75 4.52 -25.60
N ASP A 44 -9.98 4.30 -26.08
CA ASP A 44 -10.99 3.54 -25.32
C ASP A 44 -10.53 2.13 -24.91
N ASP A 45 -9.85 1.42 -25.80
CA ASP A 45 -9.30 0.09 -25.53
C ASP A 45 -8.26 0.07 -24.41
N GLN A 46 -7.38 1.08 -24.37
CA GLN A 46 -6.37 1.23 -23.32
C GLN A 46 -7.00 1.71 -22.00
N LYS A 47 -8.00 2.60 -22.08
CA LYS A 47 -8.78 3.05 -20.92
C LYS A 47 -9.41 1.84 -20.22
N GLU A 48 -10.15 1.03 -20.97
CA GLU A 48 -10.83 -0.16 -20.44
C GLU A 48 -9.87 -1.14 -19.82
N GLU A 49 -8.73 -1.42 -20.46
CA GLU A 49 -7.70 -2.32 -19.92
C GLU A 49 -7.12 -1.80 -18.59
N LEU A 50 -6.73 -0.52 -18.51
CA LEU A 50 -6.13 0.03 -17.30
C LEU A 50 -7.13 0.19 -16.16
N MET A 51 -8.38 0.53 -16.46
CA MET A 51 -9.45 0.55 -15.44
C MET A 51 -9.68 -0.85 -14.87
N ALA A 52 -9.73 -1.88 -15.71
CA ALA A 52 -9.89 -3.26 -15.22
C ALA A 52 -8.72 -3.72 -14.36
N ILE A 53 -7.48 -3.38 -14.73
CA ILE A 53 -6.27 -3.68 -13.94
C ILE A 53 -6.29 -2.96 -12.60
N PHE A 54 -6.69 -1.68 -12.57
CA PHE A 54 -6.82 -0.92 -11.33
C PHE A 54 -7.89 -1.53 -10.41
N GLU A 55 -9.04 -1.85 -10.95
CA GLU A 55 -10.14 -2.47 -10.21
C GLU A 55 -9.78 -3.85 -9.67
N GLU A 56 -9.04 -4.66 -10.44
CA GLU A 56 -8.51 -5.94 -9.96
C GLU A 56 -7.58 -5.77 -8.75
N PHE A 57 -6.68 -4.77 -8.80
CA PHE A 57 -5.78 -4.49 -7.69
C PHE A 57 -6.56 -4.04 -6.44
N GLU A 58 -7.54 -3.15 -6.61
CA GLU A 58 -8.36 -2.64 -5.51
C GLU A 58 -9.31 -3.68 -4.91
N ALA A 59 -9.86 -4.58 -5.73
CA ALA A 59 -10.72 -5.67 -5.26
C ALA A 59 -9.95 -6.69 -4.39
N TRP A 60 -8.64 -6.85 -4.65
CA TRP A 60 -7.78 -7.73 -3.89
C TRP A 60 -8.29 -9.18 -3.78
N GLU A 61 -8.87 -9.71 -4.85
CA GLU A 61 -9.47 -11.04 -4.86
C GLU A 61 -8.59 -12.09 -5.56
N THR A 62 -7.95 -11.71 -6.68
CA THR A 62 -7.08 -12.63 -7.44
C THR A 62 -5.76 -12.90 -6.73
N PRO A 63 -5.11 -14.06 -6.96
CA PRO A 63 -3.77 -14.33 -6.43
C PRO A 63 -2.75 -13.26 -6.84
N GLU A 64 -2.84 -12.76 -8.06
CA GLU A 64 -1.98 -11.71 -8.60
C GLU A 64 -2.18 -10.39 -7.84
N ALA A 65 -3.41 -9.98 -7.60
CA ALA A 65 -3.72 -8.77 -6.82
C ALA A 65 -3.26 -8.89 -5.36
N LYS A 66 -3.46 -10.07 -4.74
CA LYS A 66 -2.96 -10.35 -3.39
C LYS A 66 -1.45 -10.26 -3.30
N PHE A 67 -0.74 -10.83 -4.28
CA PHE A 67 0.72 -10.76 -4.32
C PHE A 67 1.21 -9.32 -4.59
N ALA A 68 0.58 -8.61 -5.53
CA ALA A 68 0.91 -7.20 -5.81
C ALA A 68 0.73 -6.33 -4.56
N ARG A 69 -0.37 -6.50 -3.83
CA ARG A 69 -0.61 -5.80 -2.55
C ARG A 69 0.41 -6.16 -1.48
N ALA A 70 0.84 -7.42 -1.41
CA ALA A 70 1.89 -7.84 -0.49
C ALA A 70 3.23 -7.14 -0.78
N MET A 71 3.58 -6.98 -2.06
CA MET A 71 4.79 -6.24 -2.48
C MET A 71 4.69 -4.74 -2.19
N ASP A 72 3.52 -4.14 -2.43
CA ASP A 72 3.23 -2.75 -2.12
C ASP A 72 3.38 -2.44 -0.62
N ASN A 73 2.90 -3.32 0.23
CA ASN A 73 3.04 -3.19 1.68
C ASN A 73 4.46 -3.44 2.18
N LEU A 74 5.19 -4.36 1.55
CA LEU A 74 6.52 -4.77 1.98
C LEU A 74 7.59 -3.71 1.69
N GLN A 75 7.51 -3.04 0.55
CA GLN A 75 8.55 -2.11 0.11
C GLN A 75 8.73 -0.94 1.10
N PRO A 76 7.70 -0.20 1.54
CA PRO A 76 7.85 0.85 2.54
C PRO A 76 8.34 0.32 3.90
N LEU A 77 7.92 -0.90 4.29
CA LEU A 77 8.39 -1.53 5.53
C LEU A 77 9.90 -1.80 5.49
N LEU A 78 10.41 -2.31 4.36
CA LEU A 78 11.84 -2.52 4.16
C LEU A 78 12.63 -1.21 4.19
N LEU A 79 12.10 -0.15 3.57
CA LEU A 79 12.72 1.17 3.59
C LEU A 79 12.79 1.74 5.01
N ASN A 80 11.70 1.66 5.76
CA ASN A 80 11.68 2.09 7.17
C ASN A 80 12.66 1.28 8.03
N ASN A 81 12.72 -0.02 7.84
CA ASN A 81 13.68 -0.85 8.54
C ASN A 81 15.13 -0.46 8.20
N SER A 82 15.42 -0.20 6.92
CA SER A 82 16.78 0.15 6.46
C SER A 82 17.27 1.51 6.97
N ASN A 83 16.36 2.45 7.23
CA ASN A 83 16.69 3.76 7.79
C ASN A 83 16.62 3.80 9.35
N GLY A 84 16.58 2.63 9.99
CA GLY A 84 16.51 2.49 11.43
C GLY A 84 15.16 2.87 12.05
N GLY A 85 14.07 2.78 11.29
CA GLY A 85 12.71 3.07 11.77
C GLY A 85 12.43 4.57 11.97
N GLY A 86 13.11 5.42 11.22
CA GLY A 86 13.02 6.87 11.39
C GLY A 86 11.61 7.41 11.23
N ASP A 87 10.88 6.93 10.23
CA ASP A 87 9.51 7.35 9.97
C ASP A 87 8.55 6.89 11.08
N TRP A 88 8.65 5.63 11.51
CA TRP A 88 7.83 5.11 12.61
C TRP A 88 8.03 5.89 13.90
N ARG A 89 9.28 6.26 14.22
CA ARG A 89 9.57 7.07 15.42
C ARG A 89 9.04 8.49 15.30
N SER A 90 9.24 9.14 14.17
CA SER A 90 8.84 10.55 13.98
C SER A 90 7.31 10.73 14.03
N HIS A 91 6.54 9.72 13.64
CA HIS A 91 5.09 9.70 13.66
C HIS A 91 4.49 8.90 14.83
N GLU A 92 5.36 8.40 15.73
CA GLU A 92 4.94 7.64 16.90
C GLU A 92 4.02 6.44 16.59
N VAL A 93 4.32 5.74 15.48
CA VAL A 93 3.49 4.66 14.94
C VAL A 93 3.48 3.47 15.89
N SER A 94 2.28 2.92 16.16
CA SER A 94 2.10 1.75 17.02
C SER A 94 2.20 0.42 16.26
N ALA A 95 2.45 -0.65 17.00
CA ALA A 95 2.49 -2.01 16.48
C ALA A 95 1.18 -2.38 15.75
N ASP A 96 0.03 -2.04 16.35
CA ASP A 96 -1.28 -2.30 15.75
C ASP A 96 -1.44 -1.61 14.39
N GLN A 97 -0.95 -0.39 14.26
CA GLN A 97 -1.00 0.35 12.99
C GLN A 97 -0.12 -0.33 11.93
N VAL A 98 1.10 -0.75 12.29
CA VAL A 98 1.99 -1.43 11.35
C VAL A 98 1.43 -2.79 10.94
N TYR A 99 0.99 -3.60 11.89
CA TYR A 99 0.35 -4.89 11.59
C TYR A 99 -0.94 -4.72 10.80
N GLY A 100 -1.75 -3.71 11.09
CA GLY A 100 -2.97 -3.40 10.34
C GLY A 100 -2.70 -3.14 8.85
N ARG A 101 -1.60 -2.42 8.54
CA ARG A 101 -1.19 -2.25 7.13
C ARG A 101 -0.74 -3.56 6.48
N GLN A 102 -0.16 -4.47 7.25
CA GLN A 102 0.38 -5.73 6.73
C GLN A 102 -0.62 -6.89 6.66
N ILE A 103 -1.89 -6.62 6.98
CA ILE A 103 -2.94 -7.67 7.00
C ILE A 103 -3.03 -8.42 5.67
N GLY A 104 -2.81 -7.71 4.55
CA GLY A 104 -2.82 -8.27 3.20
C GLY A 104 -1.59 -9.06 2.80
N THR A 105 -0.47 -8.82 3.43
CA THR A 105 0.81 -9.44 3.05
C THR A 105 0.76 -10.96 3.20
N LYS A 106 0.12 -11.47 4.25
CA LYS A 106 -0.02 -12.91 4.47
C LYS A 106 -0.87 -13.59 3.38
N ALA A 107 -1.95 -12.93 2.94
CA ALA A 107 -2.81 -13.45 1.88
C ALA A 107 -2.10 -13.52 0.52
N GLY A 108 -1.14 -12.63 0.27
CA GLY A 108 -0.31 -12.63 -0.94
C GLY A 108 0.87 -13.59 -0.87
N SER A 109 1.50 -13.73 0.31
CA SER A 109 2.62 -14.65 0.52
C SER A 109 2.91 -14.85 2.01
N GLU A 110 2.72 -16.07 2.51
CA GLU A 110 3.10 -16.42 3.87
C GLU A 110 4.58 -16.19 4.14
N LYS A 111 5.44 -16.51 3.18
CA LYS A 111 6.89 -16.35 3.30
C LYS A 111 7.30 -14.87 3.43
N LEU A 112 6.67 -13.97 2.68
CA LEU A 112 6.90 -12.53 2.83
C LEU A 112 6.35 -12.02 4.17
N TYR A 113 5.25 -12.57 4.65
CA TYR A 113 4.69 -12.21 5.94
C TYR A 113 5.60 -12.62 7.11
N GLU A 114 6.25 -13.78 7.04
CA GLU A 114 7.26 -14.19 8.05
C GLU A 114 8.41 -13.18 8.14
N VAL A 115 8.91 -12.71 7.01
CA VAL A 115 9.95 -11.66 6.95
C VAL A 115 9.41 -10.34 7.56
N THR A 116 8.19 -9.96 7.18
CA THR A 116 7.50 -8.79 7.70
C THR A 116 7.35 -8.83 9.23
N ASP A 117 6.85 -9.95 9.77
CA ASP A 117 6.63 -10.14 11.21
C ASP A 117 7.96 -10.04 11.99
N ASN A 118 9.02 -10.66 11.49
CA ASN A 118 10.34 -10.57 12.11
C ASN A 118 10.85 -9.11 12.15
N ILE A 119 10.73 -8.36 11.06
CA ILE A 119 11.12 -6.95 11.01
C ILE A 119 10.33 -6.12 12.02
N ILE A 120 9.01 -6.31 12.08
CA ILE A 120 8.15 -5.56 13.01
C ILE A 120 8.56 -5.86 14.45
N ARG A 121 8.70 -7.13 14.83
CA ARG A 121 9.12 -7.54 16.18
C ARG A 121 10.46 -6.96 16.59
N GLU A 122 11.44 -6.97 15.69
CA GLU A 122 12.75 -6.37 15.96
C GLU A 122 12.63 -4.86 16.19
N ASN A 123 11.80 -4.16 15.39
CA ASN A 123 11.64 -2.72 15.54
C ASN A 123 10.81 -2.32 16.78
N ILE A 124 9.88 -3.16 17.23
CA ILE A 124 9.22 -3.00 18.54
C ILE A 124 10.26 -3.14 19.65
N LYS A 125 11.03 -4.23 19.64
CA LYS A 125 12.09 -4.48 20.63
C LYS A 125 13.12 -3.35 20.71
N ASN A 126 13.43 -2.72 19.58
CA ASN A 126 14.38 -1.62 19.49
C ASN A 126 13.76 -0.24 19.81
N GLY A 127 12.46 -0.18 20.11
CA GLY A 127 11.75 1.06 20.40
C GLY A 127 11.50 1.97 19.19
N ASN A 128 11.59 1.43 17.97
CA ASN A 128 11.29 2.15 16.74
C ASN A 128 9.80 2.19 16.44
N ILE A 129 9.07 1.17 16.91
CA ILE A 129 7.61 1.04 16.81
C ILE A 129 7.08 0.98 18.25
N LYS A 130 6.03 1.74 18.57
CA LYS A 130 5.37 1.70 19.88
C LYS A 130 4.61 0.38 20.06
N GLU A 131 4.64 -0.16 21.29
CA GLU A 131 3.79 -1.28 21.68
C GLU A 131 2.30 -0.92 21.66
#